data_3777388001348608c5606c9af08d727e
#
_entry.id   3777388001348608c5606c9af08d727e
#
_cell.length_a   1.000
_cell.length_b   1.000
_cell.length_c   1.000
_cell.angle_alpha   90.00
_cell.angle_beta   90.00
_cell.angle_gamma   90.00
#
_symmetry.space_group_name_H-M   'P 1'
#
loop_
_entity.id
_entity.type
_entity.pdbx_description
1 polymer ?
#
loop_
_entity_poly.entity_id
_entity_poly.type
_entity_poly.pdbx_seq_one_letter_code
_entity_poly.pdbx_strand_id
1 'polypeptide(L)'
;PVAGVKKKEQALAKSIIVICPLLSNGYYSMIIHSITERAKDYGYTVFTVSTLRDVSQEELYLNLLSGFELAGVISLYPPTKIAQANALSKQVPVVSIGDKPDACRFDAVELDSKKPGYIIAEHLLSLGHKHITYICTPIRPKEIGRIHRLAGLRSCFKDHGLDPEWVEVKSPTIAAYGRYSADNSEYQNGYDM
;
A
#
# COMPACT_ATOMS: atom_id res chain seq x y z
N PRO A 1 -34.17 23.53 -9.55
CA PRO A 1 -33.03 23.17 -8.69
C PRO A 1 -32.84 21.64 -8.57
N VAL A 2 -33.93 20.86 -8.63
CA VAL A 2 -33.93 19.41 -8.40
C VAL A 2 -33.23 18.58 -9.51
N ALA A 3 -33.34 19.01 -10.78
CA ALA A 3 -32.76 18.27 -11.91
C ALA A 3 -31.23 18.30 -11.94
N GLY A 4 -30.61 19.41 -11.54
CA GLY A 4 -29.15 19.55 -11.49
C GLY A 4 -28.50 18.74 -10.34
N VAL A 5 -29.19 18.59 -9.22
CA VAL A 5 -28.73 17.79 -8.08
C VAL A 5 -28.75 16.30 -8.44
N LYS A 6 -29.85 15.79 -8.98
CA LYS A 6 -29.97 14.39 -9.43
C LYS A 6 -28.94 14.00 -10.48
N LYS A 7 -28.57 14.90 -11.40
CA LYS A 7 -27.52 14.63 -12.39
C LYS A 7 -26.13 14.55 -11.78
N LYS A 8 -25.85 15.31 -10.72
CA LYS A 8 -24.60 15.24 -9.96
C LYS A 8 -24.51 13.94 -9.13
N GLU A 9 -25.59 13.54 -8.47
CA GLU A 9 -25.68 12.29 -7.73
C GLU A 9 -25.47 11.08 -8.66
N GLN A 10 -26.11 11.06 -9.85
CA GLN A 10 -25.88 10.00 -10.84
C GLN A 10 -24.44 9.95 -11.38
N ALA A 11 -23.77 11.10 -11.48
CA ALA A 11 -22.36 11.13 -11.90
C ALA A 11 -21.44 10.54 -10.82
N LEU A 12 -21.71 10.77 -9.53
CA LEU A 12 -20.95 10.19 -8.42
C LEU A 12 -21.19 8.69 -8.28
N ALA A 13 -22.39 8.19 -8.54
CA ALA A 13 -22.70 6.76 -8.51
C ALA A 13 -21.90 5.92 -9.53
N LYS A 14 -21.32 6.56 -10.55
CA LYS A 14 -20.38 5.94 -11.50
C LYS A 14 -18.92 6.32 -11.24
N SER A 15 -18.60 6.80 -10.06
CA SER A 15 -17.25 7.23 -9.72
C SER A 15 -16.54 6.23 -8.81
N ILE A 16 -15.29 5.93 -9.15
CA ILE A 16 -14.37 5.16 -8.33
C ILE A 16 -13.35 6.14 -7.73
N ILE A 17 -13.18 6.09 -6.42
CA ILE A 17 -12.17 6.88 -5.74
C ILE A 17 -10.92 6.02 -5.51
N VAL A 18 -9.78 6.49 -5.98
CA VAL A 18 -8.48 5.87 -5.72
C VAL A 18 -7.76 6.66 -4.63
N ILE A 19 -7.48 6.00 -3.51
CA ILE A 19 -6.70 6.57 -2.39
C ILE A 19 -5.26 6.10 -2.54
N CYS A 20 -4.33 7.04 -2.68
CA CYS A 20 -2.90 6.73 -2.79
C CYS A 20 -2.07 7.48 -1.74
N PRO A 21 -0.87 6.95 -1.38
CA PRO A 21 0.01 7.64 -0.44
C PRO A 21 0.68 8.87 -1.04
N LEU A 22 1.11 8.77 -2.31
CA LEU A 22 1.87 9.81 -3.01
C LEU A 22 1.60 9.73 -4.51
N LEU A 23 1.17 10.83 -5.11
CA LEU A 23 0.95 10.92 -6.56
C LEU A 23 2.27 11.03 -7.36
N SER A 24 3.30 11.60 -6.78
CA SER A 24 4.62 11.76 -7.41
C SER A 24 5.41 10.46 -7.53
N ASN A 25 5.03 9.41 -6.79
CA ASN A 25 5.73 8.12 -6.85
C ASN A 25 5.32 7.33 -8.09
N GLY A 26 6.31 6.96 -8.94
CA GLY A 26 6.10 6.27 -10.21
C GLY A 26 5.33 4.96 -10.09
N TYR A 27 5.51 4.20 -9.00
CA TYR A 27 4.76 2.96 -8.75
C TYR A 27 3.25 3.23 -8.63
N TYR A 28 2.86 4.21 -7.82
CA TYR A 28 1.43 4.52 -7.65
C TYR A 28 0.83 5.17 -8.91
N SER A 29 1.56 6.06 -9.58
CA SER A 29 1.07 6.72 -10.79
C SER A 29 0.81 5.72 -11.93
N MET A 30 1.63 4.68 -12.10
CA MET A 30 1.40 3.61 -13.07
C MET A 30 0.15 2.79 -12.75
N ILE A 31 -0.06 2.45 -11.47
CA ILE A 31 -1.27 1.73 -11.04
C ILE A 31 -2.51 2.57 -11.27
N ILE A 32 -2.48 3.86 -10.90
CA ILE A 32 -3.59 4.80 -11.11
C ILE A 32 -3.93 4.91 -12.60
N HIS A 33 -2.92 5.02 -13.45
CA HIS A 33 -3.11 5.06 -14.90
C HIS A 33 -3.83 3.80 -15.39
N SER A 34 -3.35 2.62 -15.02
CA SER A 34 -3.96 1.34 -15.42
C SER A 34 -5.40 1.17 -14.91
N ILE A 35 -5.67 1.60 -13.67
CA ILE A 35 -7.03 1.61 -13.11
C ILE A 35 -7.93 2.55 -13.93
N THR A 36 -7.44 3.75 -14.27
CA THR A 36 -8.20 4.77 -15.00
C THR A 36 -8.56 4.27 -16.39
N GLU A 37 -7.60 3.72 -17.14
CA GLU A 37 -7.85 3.15 -18.45
C GLU A 37 -8.89 2.01 -18.37
N ARG A 38 -8.71 1.10 -17.44
CA ARG A 38 -9.64 -0.01 -17.31
C ARG A 38 -11.04 0.39 -16.85
N ALA A 39 -11.15 1.34 -15.92
CA ALA A 39 -12.44 1.86 -15.46
C ALA A 39 -13.23 2.51 -16.59
N LYS A 40 -12.54 3.21 -17.50
CA LYS A 40 -13.16 3.85 -18.67
C LYS A 40 -13.84 2.83 -19.59
N ASP A 41 -13.26 1.64 -19.79
CA ASP A 41 -13.85 0.57 -20.58
C ASP A 41 -15.22 0.12 -20.05
N TYR A 42 -15.44 0.29 -18.75
CA TYR A 42 -16.69 -0.05 -18.07
C TYR A 42 -17.59 1.16 -17.79
N GLY A 43 -17.24 2.33 -18.29
CA GLY A 43 -18.04 3.57 -18.13
C GLY A 43 -17.95 4.18 -16.74
N TYR A 44 -16.88 3.91 -15.98
CA TYR A 44 -16.60 4.55 -14.70
C TYR A 44 -15.65 5.72 -14.84
N THR A 45 -15.81 6.72 -13.98
CA THR A 45 -14.88 7.83 -13.82
C THR A 45 -14.01 7.61 -12.59
N VAL A 46 -12.70 7.84 -12.71
CA VAL A 46 -11.77 7.70 -11.59
C VAL A 46 -11.38 9.07 -11.06
N PHE A 47 -11.50 9.25 -9.75
CA PHE A 47 -10.93 10.37 -9.02
C PHE A 47 -9.86 9.85 -8.07
N THR A 48 -8.76 10.59 -7.95
CA THR A 48 -7.64 10.20 -7.10
C THR A 48 -7.43 11.22 -6.00
N VAL A 49 -7.24 10.73 -4.78
CA VAL A 49 -6.88 11.53 -3.60
C VAL A 49 -5.56 11.02 -3.02
N SER A 50 -4.71 11.94 -2.58
CA SER A 50 -3.44 11.60 -1.95
C SER A 50 -3.48 11.89 -0.45
N THR A 51 -3.11 10.90 0.35
CA THR A 51 -3.02 11.06 1.81
C THR A 51 -1.70 11.65 2.28
N LEU A 52 -0.70 11.80 1.38
CA LEU A 52 0.65 12.24 1.72
C LEU A 52 1.29 11.42 2.86
N ARG A 53 0.90 10.15 2.99
CA ARG A 53 1.25 9.24 4.11
C ARG A 53 0.80 9.76 5.49
N ASP A 54 -0.10 10.74 5.52
CA ASP A 54 -0.68 11.30 6.73
C ASP A 54 -1.95 10.53 7.14
N VAL A 55 -1.90 9.97 8.36
CA VAL A 55 -2.99 9.17 8.93
C VAL A 55 -4.25 10.01 9.18
N SER A 56 -4.08 11.31 9.45
CA SER A 56 -5.20 12.24 9.66
C SER A 56 -5.92 12.51 8.34
N GLN A 57 -5.18 12.65 7.24
CA GLN A 57 -5.76 12.79 5.90
C GLN A 57 -6.48 11.51 5.46
N GLU A 58 -5.90 10.34 5.77
CA GLU A 58 -6.56 9.06 5.50
C GLU A 58 -7.91 8.98 6.22
N GLU A 59 -7.94 9.30 7.52
CA GLU A 59 -9.15 9.30 8.32
C GLU A 59 -10.20 10.28 7.78
N LEU A 60 -9.77 11.49 7.42
CA LEU A 60 -10.64 12.51 6.82
C LEU A 60 -11.30 11.99 5.55
N TYR A 61 -10.52 11.41 4.63
CA TYR A 61 -11.06 10.89 3.37
C TYR A 61 -12.01 9.71 3.59
N LEU A 62 -11.65 8.74 4.44
CA LEU A 62 -12.52 7.60 4.71
C LEU A 62 -13.87 8.03 5.32
N ASN A 63 -13.86 9.01 6.22
CA ASN A 63 -15.09 9.57 6.80
C ASN A 63 -15.90 10.38 5.78
N LEU A 64 -15.23 11.19 4.96
CA LEU A 64 -15.90 12.00 3.94
C LEU A 64 -16.59 11.13 2.89
N LEU A 65 -15.90 10.08 2.42
CA LEU A 65 -16.41 9.19 1.36
C LEU A 65 -17.64 8.39 1.79
N SER A 66 -17.83 8.17 3.10
CA SER A 66 -19.03 7.48 3.62
C SER A 66 -20.33 8.26 3.41
N GLY A 67 -20.25 9.55 3.08
CA GLY A 67 -21.39 10.40 2.79
C GLY A 67 -21.81 10.45 1.31
N PHE A 68 -21.10 9.72 0.42
CA PHE A 68 -21.36 9.75 -1.01
C PHE A 68 -21.80 8.39 -1.55
N GLU A 69 -22.69 8.41 -2.52
CA GLU A 69 -23.03 7.23 -3.33
C GLU A 69 -21.95 7.08 -4.42
N LEU A 70 -21.05 6.10 -4.25
CA LEU A 70 -19.91 5.83 -5.11
C LEU A 70 -20.01 4.44 -5.72
N ALA A 71 -19.41 4.22 -6.89
CA ALA A 71 -19.23 2.89 -7.47
C ALA A 71 -18.26 2.03 -6.66
N GLY A 72 -17.24 2.63 -6.07
CA GLY A 72 -16.27 1.93 -5.25
C GLY A 72 -15.11 2.80 -4.78
N VAL A 73 -14.32 2.25 -3.87
CA VAL A 73 -13.07 2.84 -3.37
C VAL A 73 -11.94 1.84 -3.54
N ILE A 74 -10.84 2.25 -4.14
CA ILE A 74 -9.61 1.46 -4.28
C ILE A 74 -8.51 2.15 -3.47
N SER A 75 -8.01 1.49 -2.43
CA SER A 75 -6.85 1.97 -1.67
C SER A 75 -5.58 1.30 -2.20
N LEU A 76 -4.59 2.09 -2.62
CA LEU A 76 -3.31 1.57 -3.13
C LEU A 76 -2.35 1.12 -2.03
N TYR A 77 -2.83 1.03 -0.82
CA TYR A 77 -2.14 0.48 0.35
C TYR A 77 -3.18 0.02 1.38
N PRO A 78 -2.83 -0.93 2.27
CA PRO A 78 -3.72 -1.32 3.36
C PRO A 78 -3.97 -0.14 4.30
N PRO A 79 -5.23 0.28 4.50
CA PRO A 79 -5.56 1.41 5.37
C PRO A 79 -5.06 1.21 6.80
N THR A 80 -4.53 2.27 7.41
CA THR A 80 -4.14 2.28 8.84
C THR A 80 -5.33 2.51 9.76
N LYS A 81 -6.36 3.20 9.26
CA LYS A 81 -7.63 3.47 9.97
C LYS A 81 -8.64 2.36 9.66
N ILE A 82 -8.33 1.14 10.15
CA ILE A 82 -9.09 -0.09 9.83
C ILE A 82 -10.57 0.03 10.20
N ALA A 83 -10.90 0.64 11.34
CA ALA A 83 -12.28 0.79 11.79
C ALA A 83 -13.11 1.64 10.81
N GLN A 84 -12.55 2.75 10.35
CA GLN A 84 -13.19 3.65 9.37
C GLN A 84 -13.29 2.98 7.99
N ALA A 85 -12.24 2.29 7.54
CA ALA A 85 -12.26 1.56 6.28
C ALA A 85 -13.30 0.43 6.29
N ASN A 86 -13.43 -0.31 7.41
CA ASN A 86 -14.47 -1.32 7.59
C ASN A 86 -15.88 -0.71 7.67
N ALA A 87 -16.02 0.50 8.23
CA ALA A 87 -17.32 1.20 8.23
C ALA A 87 -17.71 1.63 6.83
N LEU A 88 -16.76 2.19 6.05
CA LEU A 88 -16.96 2.57 4.65
C LEU A 88 -17.32 1.35 3.79
N SER A 89 -16.67 0.19 3.99
CA SER A 89 -16.91 -1.01 3.19
C SER A 89 -18.32 -1.62 3.35
N LYS A 90 -19.06 -1.21 4.38
CA LYS A 90 -20.48 -1.60 4.54
C LYS A 90 -21.43 -0.78 3.64
N GLN A 91 -20.97 0.34 3.12
CA GLN A 91 -21.77 1.28 2.33
C GLN A 91 -21.34 1.30 0.86
N VAL A 92 -20.03 1.16 0.61
CA VAL A 92 -19.40 1.24 -0.71
C VAL A 92 -18.43 0.07 -0.87
N PRO A 93 -18.37 -0.60 -2.03
CA PRO A 93 -17.33 -1.60 -2.30
C PRO A 93 -15.93 -1.01 -2.08
N VAL A 94 -15.12 -1.67 -1.27
CA VAL A 94 -13.74 -1.27 -0.99
C VAL A 94 -12.78 -2.40 -1.35
N VAL A 95 -11.72 -2.06 -2.06
CA VAL A 95 -10.61 -2.98 -2.37
C VAL A 95 -9.29 -2.31 -1.99
N SER A 96 -8.40 -3.02 -1.32
CA SER A 96 -7.04 -2.54 -1.07
C SER A 96 -6.00 -3.30 -1.91
N ILE A 97 -4.85 -2.68 -2.16
CA ILE A 97 -3.69 -3.32 -2.78
C ILE A 97 -2.59 -3.47 -1.72
N GLY A 98 -2.04 -4.67 -1.62
CA GLY A 98 -1.02 -5.05 -0.65
C GLY A 98 -1.53 -5.94 0.47
N ASP A 99 -0.60 -6.52 1.21
CA ASP A 99 -0.90 -7.45 2.31
C ASP A 99 -1.66 -6.70 3.41
N LYS A 100 -2.92 -7.06 3.63
CA LYS A 100 -3.79 -6.40 4.61
C LYS A 100 -3.78 -7.11 5.97
N PRO A 101 -4.04 -6.38 7.07
CA PRO A 101 -4.31 -6.99 8.38
C PRO A 101 -5.58 -7.86 8.35
N ASP A 102 -5.60 -8.94 9.14
CA ASP A 102 -6.78 -9.83 9.29
C ASP A 102 -8.04 -9.11 9.79
N ALA A 103 -7.86 -7.98 10.46
CA ALA A 103 -8.96 -7.14 10.94
C ALA A 103 -9.73 -6.41 9.83
N CYS A 104 -9.19 -6.34 8.60
CA CYS A 104 -9.85 -5.73 7.45
C CYS A 104 -10.98 -6.63 6.93
N ARG A 105 -12.17 -6.04 6.71
CA ARG A 105 -13.40 -6.73 6.29
C ARG A 105 -13.79 -6.46 4.84
N PHE A 106 -12.88 -5.97 4.04
CA PHE A 106 -13.03 -5.69 2.62
C PHE A 106 -12.03 -6.50 1.80
N ASP A 107 -12.22 -6.55 0.50
CA ASP A 107 -11.37 -7.31 -0.42
C ASP A 107 -9.98 -6.69 -0.56
N ALA A 108 -9.00 -7.53 -0.91
CA ALA A 108 -7.65 -7.08 -1.19
C ALA A 108 -7.04 -7.82 -2.39
N VAL A 109 -6.20 -7.12 -3.12
CA VAL A 109 -5.24 -7.70 -4.06
C VAL A 109 -3.91 -7.81 -3.32
N GLU A 110 -3.64 -9.00 -2.79
CA GLU A 110 -2.44 -9.29 -2.00
C GLU A 110 -1.31 -9.85 -2.86
N LEU A 111 -0.08 -9.57 -2.48
CA LEU A 111 1.12 -9.94 -3.23
C LEU A 111 1.94 -11.02 -2.51
N ASP A 112 1.43 -11.78 -1.58
CA ASP A 112 2.21 -12.78 -0.83
C ASP A 112 3.70 -12.36 -0.66
N SER A 113 3.92 -11.25 0.05
CA SER A 113 5.26 -10.65 0.17
C SER A 113 6.31 -11.57 0.79
N LYS A 114 5.92 -12.68 1.40
CA LYS A 114 6.85 -13.70 1.93
C LYS A 114 7.57 -14.43 0.80
N LYS A 115 6.85 -14.82 -0.24
CA LYS A 115 7.39 -15.58 -1.38
C LYS A 115 8.51 -14.86 -2.13
N PRO A 116 8.39 -13.57 -2.54
CA PRO A 116 9.50 -12.83 -3.11
C PRO A 116 10.73 -12.76 -2.21
N GLY A 117 10.55 -12.59 -0.90
CA GLY A 117 11.67 -12.61 0.04
C GLY A 117 12.42 -13.95 0.00
N TYR A 118 11.67 -15.05 0.00
CA TYR A 118 12.26 -16.39 -0.09
C TYR A 118 13.03 -16.59 -1.41
N ILE A 119 12.43 -16.24 -2.55
CA ILE A 119 13.04 -16.40 -3.89
C ILE A 119 14.33 -15.58 -4.00
N ILE A 120 14.35 -14.35 -3.48
CA ILE A 120 15.55 -13.49 -3.50
C ILE A 120 16.66 -14.13 -2.67
N ALA A 121 16.37 -14.63 -1.47
CA ALA A 121 17.36 -15.28 -0.63
C ALA A 121 17.89 -16.57 -1.28
N GLU A 122 17.02 -17.40 -1.84
CA GLU A 122 17.39 -18.63 -2.56
C GLU A 122 18.33 -18.32 -3.73
N HIS A 123 18.02 -17.29 -4.52
CA HIS A 123 18.89 -16.85 -5.61
C HIS A 123 20.26 -16.41 -5.09
N LEU A 124 20.32 -15.58 -4.07
CA LEU A 124 21.60 -15.10 -3.50
C LEU A 124 22.42 -16.24 -2.92
N LEU A 125 21.78 -17.20 -2.21
CA LEU A 125 22.45 -18.39 -1.69
C LEU A 125 23.00 -19.27 -2.82
N SER A 126 22.27 -19.42 -3.95
CA SER A 126 22.74 -20.16 -5.11
C SER A 126 23.99 -19.55 -5.76
N LEU A 127 24.19 -18.25 -5.59
CA LEU A 127 25.40 -17.51 -5.99
C LEU A 127 26.54 -17.57 -4.94
N GLY A 128 26.34 -18.27 -3.83
CA GLY A 128 27.35 -18.44 -2.76
C GLY A 128 27.35 -17.35 -1.69
N HIS A 129 26.41 -16.38 -1.73
CA HIS A 129 26.29 -15.35 -0.70
C HIS A 129 25.67 -15.95 0.57
N LYS A 130 26.38 -15.86 1.70
CA LYS A 130 25.91 -16.38 3.00
C LYS A 130 25.47 -15.27 3.96
N HIS A 131 25.74 -14.01 3.66
CA HIS A 131 25.32 -12.85 4.42
C HIS A 131 24.57 -11.90 3.51
N ILE A 132 23.37 -11.52 3.92
CA ILE A 132 22.48 -10.63 3.14
C ILE A 132 22.10 -9.45 4.02
N THR A 133 22.19 -8.24 3.46
CA THR A 133 21.64 -7.05 4.11
C THR A 133 20.32 -6.66 3.48
N TYR A 134 19.25 -6.67 4.29
CA TYR A 134 17.92 -6.19 3.91
C TYR A 134 17.80 -4.70 4.23
N ILE A 135 17.99 -3.85 3.23
CA ILE A 135 17.85 -2.40 3.34
C ILE A 135 16.37 -2.03 3.13
N CYS A 136 15.77 -1.33 4.10
CA CYS A 136 14.37 -0.93 4.00
C CYS A 136 14.08 0.34 4.82
N THR A 137 12.95 0.97 4.55
CA THR A 137 12.41 2.02 5.43
C THR A 137 11.99 1.40 6.79
N PRO A 138 11.77 2.20 7.86
CA PRO A 138 11.48 1.66 9.19
C PRO A 138 10.39 0.61 9.19
N ILE A 139 10.66 -0.55 9.79
CA ILE A 139 9.69 -1.64 9.93
C ILE A 139 8.79 -1.33 11.12
N ARG A 140 7.53 -1.00 10.84
CA ARG A 140 6.49 -0.79 11.86
C ARG A 140 5.49 -1.94 11.83
N PRO A 141 4.71 -2.19 12.89
CA PRO A 141 3.72 -3.26 12.92
C PRO A 141 2.71 -3.24 11.75
N LYS A 142 2.44 -2.07 11.18
CA LYS A 142 1.55 -1.88 10.04
C LYS A 142 2.20 -2.16 8.66
N GLU A 143 3.50 -2.30 8.62
CA GLU A 143 4.27 -2.54 7.37
C GLU A 143 4.34 -4.03 7.05
N ILE A 144 3.17 -4.68 6.94
CA ILE A 144 3.01 -6.13 6.84
C ILE A 144 3.84 -6.71 5.69
N GLY A 145 3.79 -6.10 4.51
CA GLY A 145 4.56 -6.58 3.37
C GLY A 145 6.09 -6.58 3.59
N ARG A 146 6.63 -5.63 4.38
CA ARG A 146 8.07 -5.63 4.74
C ARG A 146 8.41 -6.71 5.74
N ILE A 147 7.53 -6.89 6.74
CA ILE A 147 7.66 -7.95 7.74
C ILE A 147 7.64 -9.31 7.05
N HIS A 148 6.68 -9.54 6.17
CA HIS A 148 6.56 -10.79 5.42
C HIS A 148 7.77 -11.04 4.50
N ARG A 149 8.27 -9.99 3.82
CA ARG A 149 9.46 -10.13 2.96
C ARG A 149 10.70 -10.52 3.76
N LEU A 150 10.92 -9.89 4.91
CA LEU A 150 12.00 -10.27 5.82
C LEU A 150 11.82 -11.70 6.34
N ALA A 151 10.60 -12.08 6.71
CA ALA A 151 10.30 -13.44 7.14
C ALA A 151 10.58 -14.46 6.02
N GLY A 152 10.32 -14.12 4.76
CA GLY A 152 10.66 -14.92 3.60
C GLY A 152 12.17 -15.14 3.44
N LEU A 153 12.96 -14.05 3.52
CA LEU A 153 14.42 -14.11 3.49
C LEU A 153 14.95 -15.06 4.58
N ARG A 154 14.52 -14.87 5.83
CA ARG A 154 14.95 -15.67 6.99
C ARG A 154 14.47 -17.13 6.92
N SER A 155 13.26 -17.38 6.37
CA SER A 155 12.80 -18.76 6.16
C SER A 155 13.71 -19.53 5.22
N CYS A 156 14.12 -18.92 4.11
CA CYS A 156 15.03 -19.55 3.17
C CYS A 156 16.38 -19.95 3.81
N PHE A 157 16.96 -19.06 4.62
CA PHE A 157 18.19 -19.36 5.36
C PHE A 157 18.02 -20.56 6.28
N LYS A 158 16.93 -20.58 7.06
CA LYS A 158 16.60 -21.68 7.94
C LYS A 158 16.46 -23.02 7.20
N ASP A 159 15.76 -23.01 6.05
CA ASP A 159 15.55 -24.22 5.25
C ASP A 159 16.85 -24.75 4.63
N HIS A 160 17.85 -23.90 4.44
CA HIS A 160 19.19 -24.26 4.00
C HIS A 160 20.16 -24.55 5.16
N GLY A 161 19.68 -24.65 6.41
CA GLY A 161 20.51 -24.94 7.60
C GLY A 161 21.44 -23.80 8.00
N LEU A 162 21.14 -22.56 7.57
CA LEU A 162 21.90 -21.36 7.89
C LEU A 162 21.20 -20.55 9.00
N ASP A 163 21.98 -19.72 9.69
CA ASP A 163 21.43 -18.83 10.71
C ASP A 163 20.58 -17.71 10.06
N PRO A 164 19.28 -17.60 10.37
CA PRO A 164 18.43 -16.53 9.87
C PRO A 164 18.91 -15.10 10.23
N GLU A 165 19.73 -14.95 11.28
CA GLU A 165 20.27 -13.65 11.68
C GLU A 165 21.41 -13.18 10.75
N TRP A 166 21.93 -14.02 9.86
CA TRP A 166 22.80 -13.60 8.75
C TRP A 166 22.05 -12.76 7.71
N VAL A 167 20.71 -12.65 7.82
CA VAL A 167 19.92 -11.63 7.16
C VAL A 167 19.88 -10.40 8.07
N GLU A 168 20.88 -9.54 7.91
CA GLU A 168 20.96 -8.26 8.63
C GLU A 168 19.90 -7.28 8.13
N VAL A 169 19.30 -6.51 9.04
CA VAL A 169 18.35 -5.46 8.66
C VAL A 169 18.99 -4.10 8.84
N LYS A 170 19.05 -3.30 7.79
CA LYS A 170 19.41 -1.88 7.85
C LYS A 170 18.21 -1.02 7.52
N SER A 171 17.91 -0.11 8.43
CA SER A 171 16.76 0.77 8.34
C SER A 171 17.06 2.07 9.09
N PRO A 172 16.70 3.24 8.55
CA PRO A 172 16.85 4.50 9.27
C PRO A 172 15.96 4.51 10.51
N THR A 173 16.30 5.34 11.49
CA THR A 173 15.41 5.57 12.64
C THR A 173 14.14 6.28 12.16
N ILE A 174 13.03 6.11 12.91
CA ILE A 174 11.76 6.77 12.59
C ILE A 174 11.93 8.31 12.53
N ALA A 175 12.76 8.86 13.44
CA ALA A 175 13.06 10.30 13.49
C ALA A 175 13.87 10.77 12.28
N ALA A 176 14.80 9.96 11.77
CA ALA A 176 15.57 10.26 10.57
C ALA A 176 14.67 10.18 9.33
N TYR A 177 13.84 9.13 9.22
CA TYR A 177 12.90 8.96 8.11
C TYR A 177 11.90 10.10 7.96
N GLY A 178 11.42 10.67 9.06
CA GLY A 178 10.49 11.81 9.06
C GLY A 178 11.08 13.16 8.67
N ARG A 179 12.40 13.28 8.52
CA ARG A 179 13.07 14.55 8.15
C ARG A 179 13.06 14.85 6.67
N TYR A 180 12.84 13.86 5.82
CA TYR A 180 12.88 14.03 4.37
C TYR A 180 11.49 14.29 3.79
N SER A 181 11.43 15.13 2.75
CA SER A 181 10.18 15.29 2.00
C SER A 181 9.76 13.95 1.39
N ALA A 182 8.47 13.76 1.22
CA ALA A 182 7.90 12.53 0.71
C ALA A 182 8.51 12.07 -0.64
N ASP A 183 8.98 13.02 -1.46
CA ASP A 183 9.50 12.74 -2.80
C ASP A 183 10.94 12.24 -2.83
N ASN A 184 11.76 12.60 -1.83
CA ASN A 184 13.18 12.25 -1.76
C ASN A 184 13.52 11.27 -0.62
N SER A 185 12.53 10.87 0.20
CA SER A 185 12.80 10.07 1.39
C SER A 185 13.44 8.71 1.08
N GLU A 186 13.03 8.08 -0.02
CA GLU A 186 13.53 6.74 -0.39
C GLU A 186 14.96 6.80 -0.89
N TYR A 187 15.27 7.80 -1.75
CA TYR A 187 16.64 8.03 -2.25
C TYR A 187 17.59 8.39 -1.12
N GLN A 188 17.24 9.37 -0.28
CA GLN A 188 18.09 9.85 0.80
C GLN A 188 18.31 8.79 1.86
N ASN A 189 17.29 8.00 2.19
CA ASN A 189 17.43 6.87 3.11
C ASN A 189 18.39 5.80 2.59
N GLY A 190 18.40 5.54 1.28
CA GLY A 190 19.34 4.61 0.67
C GLY A 190 20.78 5.14 0.67
N TYR A 191 20.94 6.47 0.56
CA TYR A 191 22.25 7.12 0.57
C TYR A 191 22.87 7.19 1.97
N ASP A 192 22.07 7.42 3.01
CA ASP A 192 22.50 7.61 4.40
C ASP A 192 22.73 6.28 5.16
N MET A 193 22.43 5.12 4.57
CA MET A 193 22.62 3.77 5.12
C MET A 193 23.91 3.10 4.65
#